data_323db2a948ee5036bfe12e2a3a6cd92c
#
_entry.id   323db2a948ee5036bfe12e2a3a6cd92c
#
_cell.length_a   1.000
_cell.length_b   1.000
_cell.length_c   1.000
_cell.angle_alpha   90.00
_cell.angle_beta   90.00
_cell.angle_gamma   90.00
#
_symmetry.space_group_name_H-M   'P 1'
#
loop_
_entity.id
_entity.type
_entity.pdbx_description
1 polymer ?
#
loop_
_entity_poly.entity_id
_entity_poly.type
_entity_poly.pdbx_seq_one_letter_code
_entity_poly.pdbx_strand_id
1 'polypeptide(L)'
;LVLREIERLRCGWTLDLEGHAGHRSSILGMVGLQPCNQKTFDSRLATRMREGFPGPVVIEGESRKVGDSIVPDSIWDSMCGAVQLRLDAPMDYRVDVLIADYLATEENREPLRAQLPFIETRLGPKKWHGVLVELFDSGQERELVKVLLDLYYDPLYQHSEKGREHSQHFDASDVSRVALEIVAWIEKHLSNELQNSLL
;
A
#
# COMPACT_ATOMS: atom_id res chain seq x y z
N LEU A 1 -4.26 -1.87 -5.42
CA LEU A 1 -5.41 -2.49 -6.11
C LEU A 1 -6.71 -1.77 -5.76
N VAL A 2 -7.14 -1.75 -4.49
CA VAL A 2 -8.40 -1.13 -4.05
C VAL A 2 -8.49 0.34 -4.43
N LEU A 3 -7.41 1.12 -4.24
CA LEU A 3 -7.37 2.52 -4.60
C LEU A 3 -7.64 2.75 -6.11
N ARG A 4 -7.08 1.92 -6.98
CA ARG A 4 -7.33 1.99 -8.44
C ARG A 4 -8.78 1.66 -8.79
N GLU A 5 -9.40 0.74 -8.06
CA GLU A 5 -10.80 0.40 -8.27
C GLU A 5 -11.73 1.53 -7.77
N ILE A 6 -11.39 2.18 -6.66
CA ILE A 6 -12.10 3.40 -6.21
C ILE A 6 -11.98 4.50 -7.26
N GLU A 7 -10.80 4.75 -7.84
CA GLU A 7 -10.61 5.72 -8.92
C GLU A 7 -11.47 5.39 -10.14
N ARG A 8 -11.62 4.12 -10.49
CA ARG A 8 -12.50 3.68 -11.58
C ARG A 8 -13.98 3.96 -11.28
N LEU A 9 -14.40 3.77 -10.03
CA LEU A 9 -15.79 3.99 -9.59
C LEU A 9 -16.12 5.48 -9.39
N ARG A 10 -15.14 6.25 -8.92
CA ARG A 10 -15.26 7.67 -8.57
C ARG A 10 -14.01 8.40 -9.05
N CYS A 11 -13.98 8.72 -10.34
CA CYS A 11 -12.86 9.41 -10.97
C CYS A 11 -12.50 10.69 -10.20
N GLY A 12 -11.23 10.83 -9.88
CA GLY A 12 -10.68 11.97 -9.17
C GLY A 12 -10.80 11.91 -7.65
N TRP A 13 -11.27 10.79 -7.06
CA TRP A 13 -11.34 10.64 -5.60
C TRP A 13 -10.05 10.14 -4.97
N THR A 14 -9.05 9.77 -5.75
CA THR A 14 -7.85 9.15 -5.18
C THR A 14 -6.59 10.00 -5.33
N LEU A 15 -5.68 9.83 -4.38
CA LEU A 15 -4.31 10.30 -4.45
C LEU A 15 -3.37 9.11 -4.22
N ASP A 16 -2.80 8.56 -5.30
CA ASP A 16 -1.94 7.38 -5.32
C ASP A 16 -0.48 7.80 -5.06
N LEU A 17 -0.04 7.79 -3.80
CA LEU A 17 1.32 8.17 -3.42
C LEU A 17 2.36 7.19 -3.94
N GLU A 18 2.10 5.89 -3.84
CA GLU A 18 2.99 4.85 -4.37
C GLU A 18 3.15 4.96 -5.88
N GLY A 19 2.05 5.18 -6.61
CA GLY A 19 2.07 5.40 -8.05
C GLY A 19 2.85 6.65 -8.44
N HIS A 20 2.70 7.75 -7.70
CA HIS A 20 3.47 8.97 -7.95
C HIS A 20 4.97 8.81 -7.64
N ALA A 21 5.32 8.03 -6.62
CA ALA A 21 6.72 7.73 -6.26
C ALA A 21 7.35 6.66 -7.19
N GLY A 22 6.52 5.81 -7.82
CA GLY A 22 6.97 4.62 -8.53
C GLY A 22 7.56 3.58 -7.57
N HIS A 23 7.01 3.49 -6.33
CA HIS A 23 7.57 2.66 -5.27
C HIS A 23 6.50 2.28 -4.23
N ARG A 24 6.45 1.02 -3.81
CA ARG A 24 5.49 0.47 -2.81
C ARG A 24 5.98 0.52 -1.36
N SER A 25 6.73 1.54 -0.98
CA SER A 25 7.16 1.80 0.42
C SER A 25 7.81 0.64 1.19
N SER A 26 8.28 -0.40 0.52
CA SER A 26 8.91 -1.56 1.16
C SER A 26 10.28 -1.86 0.58
N ILE A 27 11.05 -2.77 1.19
CA ILE A 27 12.35 -3.19 0.65
C ILE A 27 12.23 -3.82 -0.75
N LEU A 28 11.09 -4.44 -1.05
CA LEU A 28 10.76 -4.97 -2.37
C LEU A 28 10.01 -3.95 -3.23
N GLY A 29 9.72 -2.77 -2.70
CA GLY A 29 8.79 -1.81 -3.28
C GLY A 29 9.13 -1.28 -4.68
N MET A 30 10.38 -1.39 -5.09
CA MET A 30 10.84 -0.99 -6.42
C MET A 30 10.68 -2.09 -7.49
N VAL A 31 10.45 -3.36 -7.10
CA VAL A 31 10.35 -4.47 -8.05
C VAL A 31 9.19 -4.24 -9.03
N GLY A 32 9.49 -4.26 -10.33
CA GLY A 32 8.51 -4.00 -11.40
C GLY A 32 8.04 -2.54 -11.51
N LEU A 33 8.64 -1.61 -10.77
CA LEU A 33 8.34 -0.19 -10.81
C LEU A 33 9.58 0.64 -11.18
N GLN A 34 9.35 1.92 -11.48
CA GLN A 34 10.42 2.89 -11.78
C GLN A 34 10.39 4.01 -10.74
N PRO A 35 11.17 3.90 -9.67
CA PRO A 35 11.26 4.93 -8.65
C PRO A 35 11.69 6.27 -9.24
N CYS A 36 11.06 7.33 -8.79
CA CYS A 36 11.42 8.68 -9.19
C CYS A 36 12.15 9.42 -8.06
N ASN A 37 12.84 10.52 -8.40
CA ASN A 37 13.44 11.39 -7.40
C ASN A 37 12.39 12.32 -6.76
N GLN A 38 12.75 12.97 -5.63
CA GLN A 38 11.88 13.88 -4.89
C GLN A 38 11.26 14.98 -5.77
N LYS A 39 12.05 15.62 -6.64
CA LYS A 39 11.56 16.69 -7.51
C LYS A 39 10.45 16.20 -8.47
N THR A 40 10.61 15.01 -9.01
CA THR A 40 9.61 14.40 -9.90
C THR A 40 8.35 14.02 -9.11
N PHE A 41 8.52 13.46 -7.92
CA PHE A 41 7.42 13.15 -7.00
C PHE A 41 6.61 14.41 -6.68
N ASP A 42 7.28 15.48 -6.21
CA ASP A 42 6.64 16.76 -5.89
C ASP A 42 5.90 17.35 -7.10
N SER A 43 6.51 17.27 -8.27
CA SER A 43 5.89 17.77 -9.52
C SER A 43 4.62 16.99 -9.89
N ARG A 44 4.63 15.67 -9.75
CA ARG A 44 3.45 14.81 -9.99
C ARG A 44 2.33 15.12 -9.00
N LEU A 45 2.66 15.22 -7.71
CA LEU A 45 1.70 15.60 -6.67
C LEU A 45 1.11 17.00 -6.93
N ALA A 46 1.96 17.99 -7.21
CA ALA A 46 1.50 19.34 -7.50
C ALA A 46 0.59 19.40 -8.74
N THR A 47 0.83 18.56 -9.72
CA THR A 47 -0.06 18.44 -10.90
C THR A 47 -1.40 17.85 -10.49
N ARG A 48 -1.41 16.75 -9.77
CA ARG A 48 -2.64 16.12 -9.28
C ARG A 48 -3.46 17.03 -8.37
N MET A 49 -2.79 17.77 -7.48
CA MET A 49 -3.43 18.75 -6.58
C MET A 49 -4.08 19.92 -7.38
N ARG A 50 -3.45 20.38 -8.46
CA ARG A 50 -4.02 21.45 -9.32
C ARG A 50 -5.25 21.01 -10.12
N GLU A 51 -5.36 19.74 -10.48
CA GLU A 51 -6.56 19.18 -11.09
C GLU A 51 -7.77 19.24 -10.14
N GLY A 52 -7.49 19.26 -8.83
CA GLY A 52 -8.49 19.26 -7.78
C GLY A 52 -9.14 17.89 -7.60
N PHE A 53 -10.05 17.83 -6.64
CA PHE A 53 -10.79 16.62 -6.29
C PHE A 53 -12.29 16.94 -6.29
N PRO A 54 -13.10 16.21 -7.07
CA PRO A 54 -14.55 16.44 -7.12
C PRO A 54 -15.32 15.93 -5.90
N GLY A 55 -14.63 15.27 -4.97
CA GLY A 55 -15.17 14.67 -3.77
C GLY A 55 -14.12 14.44 -2.70
N PRO A 56 -14.37 13.53 -1.75
CA PRO A 56 -13.41 13.18 -0.71
C PRO A 56 -12.17 12.56 -1.32
N VAL A 57 -11.01 12.75 -0.66
CA VAL A 57 -9.76 12.16 -1.13
C VAL A 57 -9.48 10.87 -0.37
N VAL A 58 -9.39 9.77 -1.11
CA VAL A 58 -8.93 8.48 -0.60
C VAL A 58 -7.44 8.33 -0.94
N ILE A 59 -6.64 7.98 0.08
CA ILE A 59 -5.19 7.90 -0.04
C ILE A 59 -4.69 6.66 0.71
N GLU A 60 -3.56 6.09 0.31
CA GLU A 60 -2.95 4.98 1.03
C GLU A 60 -2.50 5.42 2.43
N GLY A 61 -2.67 4.54 3.41
CA GLY A 61 -2.20 4.74 4.80
C GLY A 61 -0.69 4.62 4.95
N GLU A 62 0.06 5.32 4.08
CA GLU A 62 1.51 5.27 4.00
C GLU A 62 2.21 5.99 5.16
N SER A 63 3.51 5.72 5.31
CA SER A 63 4.40 6.52 6.15
C SER A 63 4.73 7.84 5.45
N ARG A 64 5.32 8.78 6.20
CA ARG A 64 5.80 10.04 5.63
C ARG A 64 6.83 9.85 4.50
N LYS A 65 7.45 8.68 4.41
CA LYS A 65 8.43 8.35 3.38
C LYS A 65 7.90 7.23 2.49
N VAL A 66 7.76 7.47 1.20
CA VAL A 66 7.35 6.53 0.15
C VAL A 66 8.57 6.22 -0.72
N GLY A 67 9.19 5.06 -0.53
CA GLY A 67 10.50 4.78 -1.12
C GLY A 67 11.55 5.79 -0.64
N ASP A 68 12.16 6.53 -1.55
CA ASP A 68 13.09 7.63 -1.24
C ASP A 68 12.45 9.02 -1.27
N SER A 69 11.17 9.10 -1.58
CA SER A 69 10.41 10.35 -1.62
C SER A 69 9.78 10.66 -0.26
N ILE A 70 9.77 11.93 0.13
CA ILE A 70 9.13 12.43 1.35
C ILE A 70 7.82 13.11 0.95
N VAL A 71 6.73 12.70 1.60
CA VAL A 71 5.40 13.31 1.40
C VAL A 71 5.45 14.76 1.93
N PRO A 72 5.00 15.76 1.14
CA PRO A 72 4.96 17.16 1.56
C PRO A 72 4.14 17.34 2.85
N ASP A 73 4.57 18.28 3.70
CA ASP A 73 3.96 18.50 5.03
C ASP A 73 2.45 18.71 4.96
N SER A 74 1.96 19.50 4.01
CA SER A 74 0.52 19.76 3.87
C SER A 74 -0.33 18.52 3.58
N ILE A 75 0.21 17.57 2.81
CA ILE A 75 -0.46 16.28 2.54
C ILE A 75 -0.34 15.39 3.78
N TRP A 76 0.86 15.32 4.37
CA TRP A 76 1.10 14.51 5.56
C TRP A 76 0.22 14.92 6.74
N ASP A 77 0.09 16.21 7.02
CA ASP A 77 -0.77 16.73 8.10
C ASP A 77 -2.24 16.37 7.86
N SER A 78 -2.69 16.46 6.60
CA SER A 78 -4.04 16.03 6.20
C SER A 78 -4.24 14.51 6.41
N MET A 79 -3.26 13.68 6.08
CA MET A 79 -3.30 12.23 6.30
C MET A 79 -3.36 11.89 7.79
N CYS A 80 -2.61 12.60 8.63
CA CYS A 80 -2.60 12.38 10.08
C CYS A 80 -3.96 12.71 10.73
N GLY A 81 -4.68 13.68 10.20
CA GLY A 81 -6.02 14.06 10.66
C GLY A 81 -7.18 13.33 9.96
N ALA A 82 -6.88 12.47 8.98
CA ALA A 82 -7.91 11.81 8.19
C ALA A 82 -8.57 10.63 8.91
N VAL A 83 -9.77 10.30 8.47
CA VAL A 83 -10.48 9.09 8.89
C VAL A 83 -9.70 7.86 8.42
N GLN A 84 -9.39 6.97 9.35
CA GLN A 84 -8.61 5.77 9.09
C GLN A 84 -9.54 4.59 8.81
N LEU A 85 -9.37 3.95 7.65
CA LEU A 85 -10.06 2.71 7.27
C LEU A 85 -9.05 1.58 7.22
N ARG A 86 -9.46 0.39 7.70
CA ARG A 86 -8.62 -0.79 7.67
C ARG A 86 -9.12 -1.81 6.65
N LEU A 87 -8.20 -2.34 5.87
CA LEU A 87 -8.43 -3.44 4.93
C LEU A 87 -7.79 -4.71 5.46
N ASP A 88 -8.60 -5.73 5.70
CA ASP A 88 -8.15 -7.06 6.13
C ASP A 88 -8.41 -8.08 5.02
N ALA A 89 -7.47 -8.99 4.79
CA ALA A 89 -7.65 -10.07 3.82
C ALA A 89 -6.99 -11.36 4.33
N PRO A 90 -7.56 -12.55 4.00
CA PRO A 90 -6.97 -13.84 4.35
C PRO A 90 -5.55 -14.00 3.81
N MET A 91 -4.70 -14.72 4.56
CA MET A 91 -3.29 -14.95 4.20
C MET A 91 -3.15 -15.48 2.77
N ASP A 92 -3.88 -16.52 2.41
CA ASP A 92 -3.76 -17.13 1.09
C ASP A 92 -4.13 -16.16 -0.05
N TYR A 93 -5.14 -15.31 0.15
CA TYR A 93 -5.51 -14.26 -0.81
C TYR A 93 -4.38 -13.22 -0.94
N ARG A 94 -3.82 -12.76 0.17
CA ARG A 94 -2.68 -11.82 0.17
C ARG A 94 -1.48 -12.41 -0.57
N VAL A 95 -1.18 -13.70 -0.36
CA VAL A 95 -0.13 -14.43 -1.07
C VAL A 95 -0.36 -14.41 -2.58
N ASP A 96 -1.58 -14.75 -3.03
CA ASP A 96 -1.90 -14.78 -4.45
C ASP A 96 -1.77 -13.39 -5.10
N VAL A 97 -2.27 -12.36 -4.42
CA VAL A 97 -2.17 -10.96 -4.89
C VAL A 97 -0.71 -10.53 -5.01
N LEU A 98 0.13 -10.81 -4.00
CA LEU A 98 1.53 -10.41 -4.01
C LEU A 98 2.34 -11.15 -5.09
N ILE A 99 2.10 -12.44 -5.29
CA ILE A 99 2.74 -13.20 -6.36
C ILE A 99 2.35 -12.59 -7.72
N ALA A 100 1.05 -12.34 -7.94
CA ALA A 100 0.56 -11.77 -9.19
C ALA A 100 1.11 -10.36 -9.47
N ASP A 101 1.35 -9.55 -8.43
CA ASP A 101 1.84 -8.18 -8.57
C ASP A 101 3.37 -8.11 -8.71
N TYR A 102 4.12 -8.84 -7.88
CA TYR A 102 5.59 -8.78 -7.87
C TYR A 102 6.25 -9.67 -8.93
N LEU A 103 5.62 -10.78 -9.28
CA LEU A 103 6.10 -11.73 -10.27
C LEU A 103 5.29 -11.71 -11.57
N ALA A 104 4.65 -10.56 -11.87
CA ALA A 104 3.85 -10.34 -13.08
C ALA A 104 4.64 -10.62 -14.37
N THR A 105 5.93 -10.38 -14.37
CA THR A 105 6.82 -10.60 -15.51
C THR A 105 8.12 -11.28 -15.08
N GLU A 106 8.79 -11.95 -16.02
CA GLU A 106 10.06 -12.64 -15.74
C GLU A 106 11.17 -11.64 -15.35
N GLU A 107 11.13 -10.43 -15.89
CA GLU A 107 12.10 -9.36 -15.58
C GLU A 107 12.10 -8.94 -14.11
N ASN A 108 11.00 -9.17 -13.39
CA ASN A 108 10.89 -8.86 -11.97
C ASN A 108 11.62 -9.87 -11.07
N ARG A 109 11.91 -11.06 -11.56
CA ARG A 109 12.46 -12.16 -10.74
C ARG A 109 13.85 -11.82 -10.19
N GLU A 110 14.77 -11.38 -11.03
CA GLU A 110 16.13 -11.05 -10.59
C GLU A 110 16.18 -9.85 -9.63
N PRO A 111 15.51 -8.72 -9.89
CA PRO A 111 15.42 -7.63 -8.93
C PRO A 111 14.83 -8.05 -7.58
N LEU A 112 13.79 -8.90 -7.55
CA LEU A 112 13.22 -9.43 -6.32
C LEU A 112 14.24 -10.30 -5.58
N ARG A 113 14.83 -11.27 -6.28
CA ARG A 113 15.84 -12.17 -5.74
C ARG A 113 16.99 -11.43 -5.07
N ALA A 114 17.47 -10.37 -5.71
CA ALA A 114 18.58 -9.55 -5.20
C ALA A 114 18.29 -8.85 -3.86
N GLN A 115 17.01 -8.65 -3.52
CA GLN A 115 16.60 -8.02 -2.26
C GLN A 115 16.47 -9.02 -1.10
N LEU A 116 16.28 -10.30 -1.37
CA LEU A 116 16.03 -11.31 -0.32
C LEU A 116 17.14 -11.37 0.74
N PRO A 117 18.44 -11.31 0.40
CA PRO A 117 19.51 -11.33 1.41
C PRO A 117 19.44 -10.18 2.41
N PHE A 118 18.92 -9.01 2.00
CA PHE A 118 18.73 -7.88 2.93
C PHE A 118 17.62 -8.16 3.95
N ILE A 119 16.56 -8.86 3.53
CA ILE A 119 15.49 -9.30 4.44
C ILE A 119 16.01 -10.39 5.37
N GLU A 120 16.73 -11.39 4.86
CA GLU A 120 17.37 -12.44 5.67
C GLU A 120 18.25 -11.86 6.79
N THR A 121 19.02 -10.82 6.45
CA THR A 121 19.86 -10.12 7.45
C THR A 121 19.01 -9.51 8.57
N ARG A 122 17.85 -8.96 8.27
CA ARG A 122 16.93 -8.38 9.25
C ARG A 122 16.17 -9.42 10.07
N LEU A 123 15.84 -10.57 9.48
CA LEU A 123 15.21 -11.70 10.16
C LEU A 123 16.18 -12.46 11.09
N GLY A 124 17.48 -12.26 10.90
CA GLY A 124 18.53 -12.89 11.70
C GLY A 124 19.44 -13.80 10.86
N PRO A 125 20.65 -13.33 10.54
CA PRO A 125 21.52 -13.96 9.53
C PRO A 125 21.95 -15.38 9.90
N LYS A 126 21.99 -15.76 11.18
CA LYS A 126 22.34 -17.13 11.59
C LYS A 126 21.31 -18.18 11.18
N LYS A 127 20.04 -17.81 11.15
CA LYS A 127 18.93 -18.74 10.85
C LYS A 127 18.47 -18.65 9.39
N TRP A 128 18.52 -17.44 8.82
CA TRP A 128 17.87 -17.14 7.54
C TRP A 128 18.84 -17.01 6.36
N HIS A 129 20.14 -17.12 6.58
CA HIS A 129 21.14 -16.99 5.52
C HIS A 129 20.89 -17.97 4.36
N GLY A 130 20.54 -17.45 3.20
CA GLY A 130 20.26 -18.22 1.98
C GLY A 130 18.88 -18.90 1.93
N VAL A 131 18.09 -18.87 3.02
CA VAL A 131 16.80 -19.60 3.08
C VAL A 131 15.73 -18.99 2.16
N LEU A 132 15.59 -17.67 2.16
CA LEU A 132 14.61 -17.00 1.30
C LEU A 132 15.01 -17.10 -0.18
N VAL A 133 16.31 -17.01 -0.45
CA VAL A 133 16.85 -17.20 -1.79
C VAL A 133 16.62 -18.62 -2.28
N GLU A 134 16.81 -19.63 -1.44
CA GLU A 134 16.56 -21.04 -1.80
C GLU A 134 15.08 -21.31 -2.07
N LEU A 135 14.16 -20.77 -1.25
CA LEU A 135 12.73 -20.87 -1.48
C LEU A 135 12.36 -20.28 -2.85
N PHE A 136 12.93 -19.12 -3.17
CA PHE A 136 12.69 -18.47 -4.46
C PHE A 136 13.25 -19.28 -5.65
N ASP A 137 14.50 -19.70 -5.56
CA ASP A 137 15.20 -20.42 -6.62
C ASP A 137 14.61 -21.82 -6.88
N SER A 138 13.99 -22.44 -5.87
CA SER A 138 13.29 -23.72 -5.96
C SER A 138 11.83 -23.62 -6.40
N GLY A 139 11.32 -22.41 -6.72
CA GLY A 139 9.93 -22.22 -7.18
C GLY A 139 8.89 -22.34 -6.07
N GLN A 140 9.30 -22.12 -4.81
CA GLN A 140 8.39 -22.15 -3.65
C GLN A 140 7.91 -20.76 -3.29
N GLU A 141 7.43 -19.96 -4.28
CA GLU A 141 7.05 -18.57 -4.11
C GLU A 141 5.94 -18.38 -3.08
N ARG A 142 4.98 -19.31 -3.01
CA ARG A 142 3.89 -19.23 -2.01
C ARG A 142 4.43 -19.32 -0.58
N GLU A 143 5.36 -20.22 -0.33
CA GLU A 143 5.98 -20.37 0.99
C GLU A 143 6.87 -19.15 1.31
N LEU A 144 7.65 -18.69 0.34
CA LEU A 144 8.44 -17.47 0.46
C LEU A 144 7.55 -16.28 0.89
N VAL A 145 6.44 -16.05 0.19
CA VAL A 145 5.55 -14.91 0.48
C VAL A 145 4.89 -15.06 1.84
N LYS A 146 4.48 -16.27 2.25
CA LYS A 146 3.97 -16.54 3.61
C LYS A 146 5.00 -16.16 4.68
N VAL A 147 6.23 -16.63 4.52
CA VAL A 147 7.34 -16.31 5.45
C VAL A 147 7.58 -14.80 5.51
N LEU A 148 7.58 -14.11 4.37
CA LEU A 148 7.76 -12.66 4.31
C LEU A 148 6.63 -11.92 5.01
N LEU A 149 5.39 -12.34 4.83
CA LEU A 149 4.23 -11.74 5.49
C LEU A 149 4.29 -11.97 7.01
N ASP A 150 4.42 -13.22 7.45
CA ASP A 150 4.35 -13.58 8.87
C ASP A 150 5.50 -13.02 9.70
N LEU A 151 6.72 -13.07 9.17
CA LEU A 151 7.91 -12.81 9.97
C LEU A 151 8.54 -11.44 9.71
N TYR A 152 8.25 -10.82 8.58
CA TYR A 152 8.85 -9.54 8.23
C TYR A 152 7.82 -8.41 8.13
N TYR A 153 6.82 -8.52 7.24
CA TYR A 153 5.92 -7.40 6.97
C TYR A 153 4.87 -7.19 8.06
N ASP A 154 4.11 -8.22 8.46
CA ASP A 154 3.04 -8.06 9.44
C ASP A 154 3.53 -7.56 10.80
N PRO A 155 4.68 -8.02 11.34
CA PRO A 155 5.25 -7.44 12.56
C PRO A 155 5.63 -5.96 12.42
N LEU A 156 6.14 -5.52 11.24
CA LEU A 156 6.46 -4.12 10.99
C LEU A 156 5.21 -3.24 10.97
N TYR A 157 4.16 -3.69 10.27
CA TYR A 157 2.89 -2.96 10.19
C TYR A 157 2.18 -2.93 11.54
N GLN A 158 2.11 -4.04 12.26
CA GLN A 158 1.52 -4.08 13.60
C GLN A 158 2.21 -3.11 14.58
N HIS A 159 3.52 -2.91 14.43
CA HIS A 159 4.25 -1.95 15.26
C HIS A 159 3.89 -0.50 14.91
N SER A 160 3.76 -0.17 13.64
CA SER A 160 3.42 1.18 13.17
C SER A 160 1.95 1.55 13.40
N GLU A 161 1.06 0.56 13.52
CA GLU A 161 -0.37 0.74 13.75
C GLU A 161 -0.76 0.83 15.23
N LYS A 162 0.19 0.62 16.16
CA LYS A 162 -0.09 0.71 17.60
C LYS A 162 -0.65 2.09 17.97
N GLY A 163 -1.87 2.09 18.50
CA GLY A 163 -2.57 3.30 18.92
C GLY A 163 -3.33 4.04 17.81
N ARG A 164 -3.38 3.52 16.59
CA ARG A 164 -4.29 4.03 15.55
C ARG A 164 -5.69 3.45 15.77
N GLU A 165 -6.69 4.32 15.82
CA GLU A 165 -8.10 3.92 15.80
C GLU A 165 -8.59 3.90 14.36
N HIS A 166 -9.22 2.79 13.96
CA HIS A 166 -9.83 2.66 12.65
C HIS A 166 -11.35 2.84 12.77
N SER A 167 -11.90 3.73 11.98
CA SER A 167 -13.35 4.02 11.98
C SER A 167 -14.16 2.87 11.40
N GLN A 168 -13.56 2.08 10.50
CA GLN A 168 -14.21 0.93 9.87
C GLN A 168 -13.17 -0.08 9.40
N HIS A 169 -13.55 -1.36 9.44
CA HIS A 169 -12.81 -2.49 8.89
C HIS A 169 -13.57 -3.07 7.69
N PHE A 170 -12.83 -3.40 6.64
CA PHE A 170 -13.39 -3.98 5.42
C PHE A 170 -12.66 -5.27 5.04
N ASP A 171 -13.40 -6.27 4.60
CA ASP A 171 -12.85 -7.50 4.01
C ASP A 171 -12.41 -7.23 2.57
N ALA A 172 -11.11 -7.18 2.34
CA ALA A 172 -10.49 -6.94 1.05
C ALA A 172 -10.18 -8.20 0.24
N SER A 173 -10.85 -9.31 0.53
CA SER A 173 -10.73 -10.57 -0.24
C SER A 173 -11.34 -10.49 -1.66
N ASP A 174 -12.09 -9.43 -1.96
CA ASP A 174 -12.60 -9.09 -3.28
C ASP A 174 -12.46 -7.58 -3.51
N VAL A 175 -11.52 -7.20 -4.40
CA VAL A 175 -11.17 -5.80 -4.66
C VAL A 175 -12.36 -4.97 -5.17
N SER A 176 -13.17 -5.53 -6.07
CA SER A 176 -14.30 -4.79 -6.66
C SER A 176 -15.40 -4.58 -5.64
N ARG A 177 -15.72 -5.60 -4.85
CA ARG A 177 -16.71 -5.54 -3.78
C ARG A 177 -16.29 -4.53 -2.71
N VAL A 178 -15.08 -4.65 -2.18
CA VAL A 178 -14.61 -3.77 -1.11
C VAL A 178 -14.53 -2.31 -1.56
N ALA A 179 -14.14 -2.04 -2.80
CA ALA A 179 -14.13 -0.68 -3.33
C ALA A 179 -15.54 -0.06 -3.37
N LEU A 180 -16.55 -0.83 -3.77
CA LEU A 180 -17.96 -0.40 -3.71
C LEU A 180 -18.42 -0.14 -2.28
N GLU A 181 -18.08 -1.02 -1.34
CA GLU A 181 -18.42 -0.88 0.08
C GLU A 181 -17.77 0.37 0.69
N ILE A 182 -16.50 0.64 0.38
CA ILE A 182 -15.79 1.85 0.83
C ILE A 182 -16.44 3.11 0.26
N VAL A 183 -16.71 3.14 -1.04
CA VAL A 183 -17.38 4.30 -1.67
C VAL A 183 -18.74 4.56 -1.03
N ALA A 184 -19.56 3.52 -0.85
CA ALA A 184 -20.88 3.65 -0.21
C ALA A 184 -20.77 4.12 1.25
N TRP A 185 -19.78 3.62 1.99
CA TRP A 185 -19.53 4.06 3.37
C TRP A 185 -19.13 5.54 3.44
N ILE A 186 -18.23 5.98 2.56
CA ILE A 186 -17.79 7.38 2.48
C ILE A 186 -18.97 8.29 2.14
N GLU A 187 -19.77 7.97 1.12
CA GLU A 187 -20.94 8.75 0.72
C GLU A 187 -21.96 8.90 1.85
N LYS A 188 -22.21 7.83 2.59
CA LYS A 188 -23.08 7.86 3.77
C LYS A 188 -22.51 8.71 4.90
N HIS A 189 -21.19 8.63 5.14
CA HIS A 189 -20.53 9.37 6.21
C HIS A 189 -20.57 10.88 5.94
N LEU A 190 -20.26 11.31 4.73
CA LEU A 190 -20.37 12.71 4.31
C LEU A 190 -21.80 13.26 4.40
N SER A 191 -22.80 12.45 4.05
CA SER A 191 -24.20 12.87 4.17
C SER A 191 -24.59 13.12 5.62
N ASN A 192 -24.11 12.31 6.56
CA ASN A 192 -24.36 12.49 8.00
C ASN A 192 -23.67 13.74 8.57
N GLU A 193 -22.43 14.03 8.16
CA GLU A 193 -21.69 15.23 8.58
C GLU A 193 -22.38 16.52 8.10
N LEU A 194 -22.85 16.54 6.86
CA LEU A 194 -23.61 17.66 6.31
C LEU A 194 -24.93 17.89 7.07
N GLN A 195 -25.64 16.83 7.44
CA GLN A 195 -26.86 16.93 8.23
C GLN A 195 -26.59 17.48 9.65
N ASN A 196 -25.51 17.03 10.30
CA ASN A 196 -25.14 17.49 11.64
C ASN A 196 -24.59 18.93 11.66
N SER A 197 -24.07 19.45 10.55
CA SER A 197 -23.60 20.84 10.44
C SER A 197 -24.71 21.84 10.15
N LEU A 198 -25.93 21.39 9.87
CA LEU A 198 -27.11 22.20 9.60
C LEU A 198 -28.07 22.34 10.82
N LEU A 199 -27.74 21.65 11.92
CA LEU A 199 -28.46 21.70 13.22
C LEU A 199 -27.68 22.52 14.24
#